data_9d1085e6891c6b190bd0098846e7a9b0
#
_entry.id   9d1085e6891c6b190bd0098846e7a9b0
#
_cell.length_a   1.000
_cell.length_b   1.000
_cell.length_c   1.000
_cell.angle_alpha   90.00
_cell.angle_beta   90.00
_cell.angle_gamma   90.00
#
_symmetry.space_group_name_H-M   'P 1'
#
loop_
_entity.id
_entity.type
_entity.pdbx_description
1 polymer ?
#
loop_
_entity_poly.entity_id
_entity_poly.type
_entity_poly.pdbx_seq_one_letter_code
_entity_poly.pdbx_strand_id
1 'polypeptide(L)'
;LPAAPMFHIKAPQIASGKSYLSGIISAFAGPGTPSAVGFPTSDEECQKQLLALLLEAPSVVTFDNLTSDLLAFKSLCSALTEEFLTGRILGVSKTATVGTRALFLSSGNNVGPVKDMARRCITVSLDPQVETPATRQFSGDPLQVVRSERERYAALALTVIRAWIESGEAHINCKPLASYSQWGAWVRQPLLWLGLPDPAERVFEQLAQDPDRETLGRLLAAWQRVHGNRPAMIREAVSAAETGFADEAKNLRECL
;
A
#
# COMPACT_ATOMS: atom_id res chain seq x y z
N LEU A 1 9.48 -14.18 -4.76
CA LEU A 1 8.03 -14.08 -4.93
C LEU A 1 7.71 -13.33 -6.22
N PRO A 2 6.69 -13.72 -7.00
CA PRO A 2 6.32 -13.03 -8.23
C PRO A 2 5.60 -11.69 -7.93
N ALA A 3 4.86 -11.59 -6.83
CA ALA A 3 4.16 -10.40 -6.42
C ALA A 3 4.19 -10.25 -4.89
N ALA A 4 4.24 -9.02 -4.44
CA ALA A 4 4.12 -8.64 -3.03
C ALA A 4 3.37 -7.31 -2.91
N PRO A 5 2.61 -7.09 -1.83
CA PRO A 5 2.01 -5.79 -1.59
C PRO A 5 3.08 -4.72 -1.40
N MET A 6 2.77 -3.49 -1.79
CA MET A 6 3.59 -2.32 -1.48
C MET A 6 3.50 -1.99 0.01
N PHE A 7 4.53 -1.38 0.57
CA PHE A 7 4.49 -0.87 1.95
C PHE A 7 4.56 0.66 1.93
N HIS A 8 3.58 1.29 2.58
CA HIS A 8 3.52 2.73 2.75
C HIS A 8 3.79 3.10 4.21
N ILE A 9 4.85 3.87 4.43
CA ILE A 9 5.26 4.32 5.76
C ILE A 9 4.75 5.73 5.97
N LYS A 10 3.76 5.90 6.86
CA LYS A 10 3.20 7.21 7.19
C LYS A 10 3.49 7.62 8.63
N ALA A 11 3.50 8.90 8.86
CA ALA A 11 3.56 9.51 10.17
C ALA A 11 2.81 10.84 10.17
N PRO A 12 2.26 11.28 11.32
CA PRO A 12 1.58 12.57 11.41
C PRO A 12 2.55 13.77 11.31
N GLN A 13 3.83 13.55 11.63
CA GLN A 13 4.81 14.62 11.76
C GLN A 13 6.06 14.37 10.91
N ILE A 14 6.74 15.46 10.57
CA ILE A 14 8.08 15.42 9.97
C ILE A 14 9.11 14.86 10.95
N ALA A 15 10.24 14.39 10.43
CA ALA A 15 11.34 13.81 11.22
C ALA A 15 10.97 12.60 12.10
N SER A 16 9.84 11.92 11.80
CA SER A 16 9.37 10.73 12.55
C SER A 16 10.17 9.45 12.26
N GLY A 17 11.11 9.46 11.31
CA GLY A 17 11.95 8.30 10.97
C GLY A 17 11.45 7.46 9.80
N LYS A 18 10.51 7.94 8.98
CA LYS A 18 9.97 7.21 7.81
C LYS A 18 11.05 6.78 6.83
N SER A 19 11.83 7.72 6.31
CA SER A 19 12.90 7.44 5.35
C SER A 19 14.02 6.60 5.98
N TYR A 20 14.25 6.74 7.30
CA TYR A 20 15.18 5.91 8.04
C TYR A 20 14.71 4.44 8.10
N LEU A 21 13.41 4.20 8.38
CA LEU A 21 12.82 2.85 8.33
C LEU A 21 12.89 2.26 6.91
N SER A 22 12.58 3.05 5.87
CA SER A 22 12.78 2.62 4.47
C SER A 22 14.21 2.23 4.18
N GLY A 23 15.18 2.97 4.72
CA GLY A 23 16.61 2.67 4.63
C GLY A 23 16.99 1.34 5.30
N ILE A 24 16.44 1.07 6.49
CA ILE A 24 16.65 -0.22 7.20
C ILE A 24 16.10 -1.38 6.36
N ILE A 25 14.87 -1.27 5.88
CA ILE A 25 14.24 -2.30 5.04
C ILE A 25 15.07 -2.54 3.78
N SER A 26 15.51 -1.48 3.12
CA SER A 26 16.33 -1.56 1.92
C SER A 26 17.70 -2.20 2.15
N ALA A 27 18.28 -2.02 3.34
CA ALA A 27 19.56 -2.61 3.70
C ALA A 27 19.53 -4.15 3.75
N PHE A 28 18.36 -4.77 3.94
CA PHE A 28 18.21 -6.22 3.79
C PHE A 28 18.30 -6.68 2.35
N ALA A 29 17.85 -5.88 1.39
CA ALA A 29 17.85 -6.23 -0.02
C ALA A 29 19.24 -6.19 -0.66
N GLY A 30 20.13 -5.30 -0.19
CA GLY A 30 21.47 -5.15 -0.73
C GLY A 30 22.33 -4.14 0.04
N PRO A 31 23.64 -4.10 -0.23
CA PRO A 31 24.56 -3.18 0.45
C PRO A 31 24.36 -1.72 0.03
N GLY A 32 23.77 -1.48 -1.15
CA GLY A 32 23.50 -0.13 -1.65
C GLY A 32 22.27 0.50 -1.00
N THR A 33 22.19 1.83 -1.07
CA THR A 33 20.97 2.56 -0.75
C THR A 33 20.19 2.75 -2.05
N PRO A 34 18.98 2.19 -2.18
CA PRO A 34 18.17 2.42 -3.37
C PRO A 34 17.91 3.91 -3.57
N SER A 35 17.92 4.37 -4.80
CA SER A 35 17.54 5.75 -5.11
C SER A 35 16.07 5.94 -4.76
N ALA A 36 15.79 6.96 -3.95
CA ALA A 36 14.44 7.42 -3.72
C ALA A 36 14.02 8.30 -4.90
N VAL A 37 12.82 8.07 -5.41
CA VAL A 37 12.24 8.85 -6.53
C VAL A 37 10.94 9.50 -6.10
N GLY A 38 10.58 10.60 -6.75
CA GLY A 38 9.29 11.24 -6.53
C GLY A 38 8.14 10.37 -7.07
N PHE A 39 6.98 10.46 -6.41
CA PHE A 39 5.78 9.78 -6.89
C PHE A 39 5.26 10.47 -8.16
N PRO A 40 4.94 9.74 -9.23
CA PRO A 40 4.51 10.33 -10.48
C PRO A 40 3.14 11.04 -10.35
N THR A 41 2.90 12.01 -11.23
CA THR A 41 1.66 12.82 -11.22
C THR A 41 0.60 12.30 -12.18
N SER A 42 0.95 11.36 -13.07
CA SER A 42 0.04 10.74 -14.03
C SER A 42 0.40 9.28 -14.28
N ASP A 43 -0.54 8.49 -14.83
CA ASP A 43 -0.27 7.08 -15.16
C ASP A 43 0.77 6.95 -16.28
N GLU A 44 0.80 7.88 -17.23
CA GLU A 44 1.79 7.88 -18.31
C GLU A 44 3.21 8.10 -17.75
N GLU A 45 3.36 9.04 -16.83
CA GLU A 45 4.63 9.28 -16.15
C GLU A 45 5.03 8.10 -15.28
N CYS A 46 4.07 7.51 -14.57
CA CYS A 46 4.26 6.31 -13.77
C CYS A 46 4.79 5.15 -14.61
N GLN A 47 4.20 4.90 -15.78
CA GLN A 47 4.65 3.84 -16.68
C GLN A 47 6.09 4.04 -17.14
N LYS A 48 6.43 5.28 -17.57
CA LYS A 48 7.78 5.63 -18.02
C LYS A 48 8.81 5.46 -16.90
N GLN A 49 8.49 5.97 -15.71
CA GLN A 49 9.37 5.92 -14.56
C GLN A 49 9.57 4.47 -14.07
N LEU A 50 8.49 3.68 -13.97
CA LEU A 50 8.57 2.28 -13.57
C LEU A 50 9.41 1.47 -14.56
N LEU A 51 9.21 1.65 -15.87
CA LEU A 51 9.98 0.94 -16.86
C LEU A 51 11.48 1.27 -16.75
N ALA A 52 11.83 2.56 -16.61
CA ALA A 52 13.20 3.00 -16.45
C ALA A 52 13.86 2.40 -15.20
N LEU A 53 13.16 2.43 -14.07
CA LEU A 53 13.66 1.86 -12.82
C LEU A 53 13.83 0.34 -12.91
N LEU A 54 12.82 -0.38 -13.41
CA LEU A 54 12.82 -1.84 -13.46
C LEU A 54 13.77 -2.43 -14.51
N LEU A 55 14.22 -1.63 -15.50
CA LEU A 55 15.30 -2.02 -16.42
C LEU A 55 16.63 -2.29 -15.69
N GLU A 56 16.87 -1.62 -14.56
CA GLU A 56 18.05 -1.83 -13.71
C GLU A 56 17.89 -3.04 -12.77
N ALA A 57 16.73 -3.72 -12.81
CA ALA A 57 16.38 -4.85 -11.94
C ALA A 57 16.64 -4.58 -10.43
N PRO A 58 16.14 -3.48 -9.87
CA PRO A 58 16.38 -3.12 -8.47
C PRO A 58 15.67 -4.11 -7.54
N SER A 59 16.28 -4.40 -6.39
CA SER A 59 15.60 -5.16 -5.34
C SER A 59 14.53 -4.36 -4.60
N VAL A 60 14.68 -3.03 -4.56
CA VAL A 60 13.75 -2.10 -3.88
C VAL A 60 13.55 -0.87 -4.73
N VAL A 61 12.30 -0.42 -4.85
CA VAL A 61 11.89 0.86 -5.43
C VAL A 61 11.23 1.67 -4.31
N THR A 62 11.70 2.89 -4.08
CA THR A 62 11.19 3.75 -3.01
C THR A 62 10.66 5.06 -3.59
N PHE A 63 9.36 5.32 -3.39
CA PHE A 63 8.75 6.62 -3.61
C PHE A 63 8.77 7.38 -2.28
N ASP A 64 9.64 8.37 -2.16
CA ASP A 64 9.82 9.07 -0.88
C ASP A 64 9.11 10.42 -0.86
N ASN A 65 8.68 10.81 0.35
CA ASN A 65 8.12 12.12 0.65
C ASN A 65 6.88 12.49 -0.20
N LEU A 66 5.89 11.58 -0.26
CA LEU A 66 4.63 11.85 -0.93
C LEU A 66 3.96 13.08 -0.32
N THR A 67 3.52 14.00 -1.19
CA THR A 67 2.78 15.23 -0.83
C THR A 67 1.29 15.12 -1.11
N SER A 68 0.86 14.02 -1.75
CA SER A 68 -0.54 13.68 -2.03
C SER A 68 -0.75 12.19 -1.80
N ASP A 69 -2.00 11.76 -1.77
CA ASP A 69 -2.35 10.36 -1.62
C ASP A 69 -1.73 9.46 -2.71
N LEU A 70 -1.49 8.22 -2.33
CA LEU A 70 -0.95 7.19 -3.20
C LEU A 70 -2.02 6.74 -4.19
N LEU A 71 -2.00 7.34 -5.38
CA LEU A 71 -2.99 7.11 -6.42
C LEU A 71 -2.86 5.74 -7.07
N ALA A 72 -4.00 5.16 -7.45
CA ALA A 72 -4.08 3.85 -8.11
C ALA A 72 -3.76 3.95 -9.61
N PHE A 73 -2.54 4.35 -9.97
CA PHE A 73 -2.09 4.31 -11.35
C PHE A 73 -2.12 2.87 -11.88
N LYS A 74 -2.67 2.69 -13.07
CA LYS A 74 -2.79 1.38 -13.70
C LYS A 74 -1.44 0.67 -13.82
N SER A 75 -0.41 1.41 -14.22
CA SER A 75 0.95 0.90 -14.37
C SER A 75 1.53 0.40 -13.05
N LEU A 76 1.33 1.13 -11.94
CA LEU A 76 1.77 0.72 -10.61
C LEU A 76 0.97 -0.48 -10.11
N CYS A 77 -0.35 -0.47 -10.27
CA CYS A 77 -1.20 -1.60 -9.90
C CYS A 77 -0.77 -2.88 -10.64
N SER A 78 -0.43 -2.79 -11.93
CA SER A 78 0.10 -3.92 -12.71
C SER A 78 1.47 -4.35 -12.18
N ALA A 79 2.40 -3.42 -11.93
CA ALA A 79 3.72 -3.77 -11.41
C ALA A 79 3.69 -4.49 -10.04
N LEU A 80 2.63 -4.26 -9.24
CA LEU A 80 2.45 -4.92 -7.94
C LEU A 80 1.82 -6.32 -8.03
N THR A 81 1.24 -6.70 -9.19
CA THR A 81 0.50 -7.97 -9.30
C THR A 81 0.93 -8.86 -10.46
N GLU A 82 1.54 -8.29 -11.49
CA GLU A 82 2.02 -9.02 -12.65
C GLU A 82 3.51 -9.31 -12.53
N GLU A 83 3.98 -10.39 -13.13
CA GLU A 83 5.41 -10.77 -13.11
C GLU A 83 6.26 -9.90 -14.04
N PHE A 84 5.64 -9.29 -15.06
CA PHE A 84 6.33 -8.51 -16.08
C PHE A 84 5.55 -7.26 -16.42
N LEU A 85 6.27 -6.18 -16.67
CA LEU A 85 5.76 -4.93 -17.22
C LEU A 85 6.36 -4.71 -18.61
N THR A 86 5.50 -4.42 -19.61
CA THR A 86 5.93 -4.11 -20.97
C THR A 86 5.60 -2.66 -21.30
N GLY A 87 6.58 -1.94 -21.81
CA GLY A 87 6.39 -0.54 -22.19
C GLY A 87 7.43 -0.06 -23.20
N ARG A 88 7.25 1.15 -23.72
CA ARG A 88 8.21 1.80 -24.62
C ARG A 88 9.36 2.41 -23.82
N ILE A 89 10.57 2.21 -24.29
CA ILE A 89 11.75 2.89 -23.74
C ILE A 89 11.74 4.35 -24.21
N LEU A 90 11.87 5.27 -23.25
CA LEU A 90 11.92 6.70 -23.54
C LEU A 90 13.13 7.03 -24.46
N GLY A 91 12.88 7.82 -25.50
CA GLY A 91 13.94 8.25 -26.44
C GLY A 91 14.33 7.24 -27.53
N VAL A 92 13.75 6.02 -27.50
CA VAL A 92 14.00 5.00 -28.54
C VAL A 92 12.70 4.35 -28.99
N SER A 93 12.57 4.03 -30.27
CA SER A 93 11.41 3.34 -30.83
C SER A 93 11.48 1.83 -30.57
N LYS A 94 11.70 1.45 -29.28
CA LYS A 94 11.76 0.05 -28.85
C LYS A 94 10.84 -0.18 -27.64
N THR A 95 10.30 -1.37 -27.54
CA THR A 95 9.63 -1.86 -26.33
C THR A 95 10.59 -2.71 -25.52
N ALA A 96 10.43 -2.68 -24.19
CA ALA A 96 11.09 -3.61 -23.28
C ALA A 96 10.05 -4.30 -22.41
N THR A 97 10.33 -5.53 -22.05
CA THR A 97 9.60 -6.28 -21.02
C THR A 97 10.56 -6.49 -19.87
N VAL A 98 10.16 -6.02 -18.69
CA VAL A 98 10.99 -6.04 -17.48
C VAL A 98 10.28 -6.82 -16.38
N GLY A 99 11.04 -7.50 -15.53
CA GLY A 99 10.51 -8.16 -14.35
C GLY A 99 10.10 -7.15 -13.28
N THR A 100 9.02 -7.43 -12.57
CA THR A 100 8.47 -6.55 -11.51
C THR A 100 8.87 -6.98 -10.11
N ARG A 101 9.82 -7.91 -9.97
CA ARG A 101 10.25 -8.51 -8.70
C ARG A 101 11.07 -7.53 -7.86
N ALA A 102 10.47 -6.41 -7.49
CA ALA A 102 11.03 -5.44 -6.57
C ALA A 102 10.12 -5.29 -5.35
N LEU A 103 10.69 -4.95 -4.21
CA LEU A 103 9.91 -4.47 -3.08
C LEU A 103 9.61 -2.99 -3.30
N PHE A 104 8.33 -2.65 -3.35
CA PHE A 104 7.89 -1.27 -3.48
C PHE A 104 7.63 -0.66 -2.11
N LEU A 105 8.28 0.46 -1.83
CA LEU A 105 8.12 1.26 -0.62
C LEU A 105 7.62 2.65 -0.99
N SER A 106 6.88 3.28 -0.08
CA SER A 106 6.60 4.71 -0.14
C SER A 106 6.56 5.33 1.25
N SER A 107 6.78 6.62 1.33
CA SER A 107 6.64 7.36 2.57
C SER A 107 5.91 8.68 2.36
N GLY A 108 5.17 9.14 3.39
CA GLY A 108 4.49 10.43 3.34
C GLY A 108 3.95 10.87 4.70
N ASN A 109 3.57 12.16 4.80
CA ASN A 109 2.93 12.70 6.00
C ASN A 109 1.44 12.82 5.75
N ASN A 110 0.62 12.18 6.59
CA ASN A 110 -0.85 12.25 6.53
C ASN A 110 -1.46 11.90 5.16
N VAL A 111 -0.74 11.18 4.34
CA VAL A 111 -1.20 10.65 3.05
C VAL A 111 -1.26 9.13 3.10
N GLY A 112 -2.03 8.52 2.23
CA GLY A 112 -2.19 7.07 2.22
C GLY A 112 -2.65 6.51 0.89
N PRO A 113 -2.74 5.17 0.78
CA PRO A 113 -3.26 4.53 -0.41
C PRO A 113 -4.77 4.75 -0.54
N VAL A 114 -5.21 5.13 -1.73
CA VAL A 114 -6.63 5.36 -2.05
C VAL A 114 -7.10 4.43 -3.16
N LYS A 115 -8.41 4.21 -3.23
CA LYS A 115 -9.07 3.39 -4.27
C LYS A 115 -8.42 1.99 -4.34
N ASP A 116 -8.06 1.53 -5.54
CA ASP A 116 -7.51 0.19 -5.78
C ASP A 116 -6.12 -0.02 -5.14
N MET A 117 -5.40 1.06 -4.78
CA MET A 117 -4.17 0.95 -4.01
C MET A 117 -4.41 0.52 -2.56
N ALA A 118 -5.56 0.82 -1.96
CA ALA A 118 -5.87 0.46 -0.57
C ALA A 118 -5.74 -1.06 -0.32
N ARG A 119 -6.13 -1.91 -1.28
CA ARG A 119 -5.99 -3.38 -1.17
C ARG A 119 -4.61 -3.93 -1.58
N ARG A 120 -3.75 -3.09 -2.16
CA ARG A 120 -2.42 -3.48 -2.66
C ARG A 120 -1.29 -2.96 -1.81
N CYS A 121 -1.61 -2.21 -0.76
CA CYS A 121 -0.64 -1.51 0.04
C CYS A 121 -0.87 -1.75 1.53
N ILE A 122 0.17 -2.21 2.21
CA ILE A 122 0.21 -2.34 3.67
C ILE A 122 0.70 -1.02 4.25
N THR A 123 -0.12 -0.36 5.06
CA THR A 123 0.26 0.90 5.71
C THR A 123 0.90 0.64 7.06
N VAL A 124 2.12 1.17 7.22
CA VAL A 124 2.87 1.20 8.47
C VAL A 124 2.78 2.60 9.05
N SER A 125 2.11 2.75 10.19
CA SER A 125 1.97 4.04 10.87
C SER A 125 3.05 4.18 11.95
N LEU A 126 3.89 5.20 11.82
CA LEU A 126 4.86 5.56 12.84
C LEU A 126 4.27 6.62 13.75
N ASP A 127 4.18 6.31 15.03
CA ASP A 127 3.85 7.26 16.08
C ASP A 127 5.12 7.56 16.88
N PRO A 128 5.70 8.76 16.76
CA PRO A 128 6.89 9.13 17.50
C PRO A 128 6.65 9.31 19.00
N GLN A 129 5.40 9.39 19.45
CA GLN A 129 4.98 9.59 20.86
C GLN A 129 5.64 10.79 21.55
N VAL A 130 6.10 11.76 20.78
CA VAL A 130 6.70 13.01 21.25
C VAL A 130 6.22 14.17 20.39
N GLU A 131 6.10 15.35 20.99
CA GLU A 131 5.62 16.54 20.30
C GLU A 131 6.60 17.01 19.19
N THR A 132 7.90 16.86 19.41
CA THR A 132 8.93 17.27 18.45
C THR A 132 9.89 16.10 18.14
N PRO A 133 9.56 15.25 17.14
CA PRO A 133 10.36 14.06 16.83
C PRO A 133 11.82 14.35 16.46
N ALA A 134 12.10 15.53 15.88
CA ALA A 134 13.43 15.94 15.47
C ALA A 134 14.43 16.08 16.63
N THR A 135 13.94 16.22 17.87
CA THR A 135 14.80 16.37 19.05
C THR A 135 15.14 15.05 19.74
N ARG A 136 14.62 13.93 19.24
CA ARG A 136 14.90 12.61 19.84
C ARG A 136 16.38 12.27 19.71
N GLN A 137 16.92 11.72 20.80
CA GLN A 137 18.28 11.17 20.85
C GLN A 137 18.19 9.64 20.85
N PHE A 138 19.08 9.01 20.12
CA PHE A 138 19.16 7.55 20.00
C PHE A 138 20.51 7.07 20.48
N SER A 139 20.53 5.98 21.23
CA SER A 139 21.77 5.37 21.76
C SER A 139 22.49 4.47 20.76
N GLY A 140 21.92 4.28 19.55
CA GLY A 140 22.48 3.39 18.54
C GLY A 140 21.98 3.72 17.14
N ASP A 141 22.56 3.08 16.14
CA ASP A 141 22.20 3.18 14.73
C ASP A 141 21.77 1.81 14.19
N PRO A 142 20.47 1.46 14.25
CA PRO A 142 19.94 0.21 13.70
C PRO A 142 20.27 -0.01 12.22
N LEU A 143 20.37 1.04 11.41
CA LEU A 143 20.74 0.92 10.00
C LEU A 143 22.17 0.39 9.84
N GLN A 144 23.11 0.90 10.64
CA GLN A 144 24.48 0.40 10.65
C GLN A 144 24.57 -1.04 11.15
N VAL A 145 23.81 -1.39 12.17
CA VAL A 145 23.73 -2.78 12.66
C VAL A 145 23.25 -3.72 11.55
N VAL A 146 22.15 -3.38 10.87
CA VAL A 146 21.63 -4.19 9.76
C VAL A 146 22.65 -4.30 8.63
N ARG A 147 23.35 -3.21 8.27
CA ARG A 147 24.36 -3.23 7.21
C ARG A 147 25.56 -4.12 7.56
N SER A 148 26.06 -4.05 8.79
CA SER A 148 27.20 -4.84 9.24
C SER A 148 26.88 -6.31 9.45
N GLU A 149 25.64 -6.65 9.82
CA GLU A 149 25.19 -8.02 10.09
C GLU A 149 24.15 -8.52 9.08
N ARG A 150 24.10 -7.94 7.88
CA ARG A 150 23.07 -8.20 6.87
C ARG A 150 22.85 -9.69 6.60
N GLU A 151 23.93 -10.44 6.42
CA GLU A 151 23.86 -11.88 6.16
C GLU A 151 23.21 -12.65 7.30
N ARG A 152 23.53 -12.28 8.55
CA ARG A 152 22.91 -12.86 9.73
C ARG A 152 21.40 -12.60 9.76
N TYR A 153 20.96 -11.36 9.54
CA TYR A 153 19.53 -11.04 9.55
C TYR A 153 18.78 -11.70 8.40
N ALA A 154 19.38 -11.77 7.22
CA ALA A 154 18.79 -12.49 6.09
C ALA A 154 18.65 -14.00 6.41
N ALA A 155 19.67 -14.60 7.01
CA ALA A 155 19.62 -16.00 7.45
C ALA A 155 18.54 -16.23 8.52
N LEU A 156 18.38 -15.33 9.49
CA LEU A 156 17.34 -15.42 10.50
C LEU A 156 15.93 -15.35 9.89
N ALA A 157 15.68 -14.45 8.93
CA ALA A 157 14.41 -14.37 8.23
C ALA A 157 14.09 -15.67 7.46
N LEU A 158 15.07 -16.26 6.78
CA LEU A 158 14.91 -17.53 6.09
C LEU A 158 14.72 -18.71 7.07
N THR A 159 15.35 -18.63 8.26
CA THR A 159 15.21 -19.64 9.31
C THR A 159 13.77 -19.71 9.83
N VAL A 160 13.09 -18.57 9.95
CA VAL A 160 11.65 -18.53 10.33
C VAL A 160 10.81 -19.30 9.32
N ILE A 161 11.01 -19.03 8.02
CA ILE A 161 10.27 -19.71 6.95
C ILE A 161 10.58 -21.22 6.96
N ARG A 162 11.84 -21.59 7.10
CA ARG A 162 12.26 -22.99 7.17
C ARG A 162 11.67 -23.72 8.37
N ALA A 163 11.69 -23.12 9.55
CA ALA A 163 11.11 -23.70 10.76
C ALA A 163 9.60 -23.93 10.60
N TRP A 164 8.90 -22.99 9.97
CA TRP A 164 7.47 -23.15 9.67
C TRP A 164 7.22 -24.32 8.70
N ILE A 165 8.04 -24.47 7.65
CA ILE A 165 7.96 -25.62 6.71
C ILE A 165 8.21 -26.94 7.47
N GLU A 166 9.27 -27.00 8.27
CA GLU A 166 9.61 -28.20 9.05
C GLU A 166 8.56 -28.54 10.13
N SER A 167 7.77 -27.57 10.59
CA SER A 167 6.63 -27.79 11.48
C SER A 167 5.38 -28.36 10.79
N GLY A 168 5.42 -28.58 9.47
CA GLY A 168 4.31 -29.09 8.67
C GLY A 168 3.41 -28.00 8.08
N GLU A 169 3.93 -26.78 7.91
CA GLU A 169 3.24 -25.66 7.26
C GLU A 169 1.88 -25.36 7.93
N ALA A 170 1.85 -25.30 9.27
CA ALA A 170 0.64 -25.06 10.02
C ALA A 170 -0.11 -23.82 9.50
N HIS A 171 -1.32 -24.03 8.99
CA HIS A 171 -2.14 -22.97 8.42
C HIS A 171 -2.91 -22.25 9.53
N ILE A 172 -2.64 -20.96 9.67
CA ILE A 172 -3.37 -20.08 10.59
C ILE A 172 -4.51 -19.43 9.82
N ASN A 173 -5.74 -19.58 10.32
CA ASN A 173 -6.92 -19.00 9.68
C ASN A 173 -6.85 -17.47 9.69
N CYS A 174 -6.88 -16.87 8.50
CA CYS A 174 -6.84 -15.43 8.32
C CYS A 174 -7.57 -15.02 7.03
N LYS A 175 -8.04 -13.77 6.95
CA LYS A 175 -8.71 -13.27 5.74
C LYS A 175 -7.76 -13.31 4.54
N PRO A 176 -8.16 -13.84 3.36
CA PRO A 176 -7.30 -13.86 2.19
C PRO A 176 -7.01 -12.43 1.70
N LEU A 177 -5.77 -12.19 1.27
CA LEU A 177 -5.38 -10.95 0.59
C LEU A 177 -5.35 -11.23 -0.92
N ALA A 178 -6.30 -10.66 -1.64
CA ALA A 178 -6.46 -10.88 -3.08
C ALA A 178 -5.19 -10.47 -3.84
N SER A 179 -4.83 -11.23 -4.87
CA SER A 179 -3.63 -11.08 -5.70
C SER A 179 -2.30 -11.44 -5.04
N TYR A 180 -2.25 -11.74 -3.76
CA TYR A 180 -1.01 -11.97 -3.00
C TYR A 180 -0.98 -13.32 -2.27
N SER A 181 -1.53 -14.37 -2.89
CA SER A 181 -1.62 -15.71 -2.28
C SER A 181 -0.25 -16.28 -1.91
N GLN A 182 0.75 -16.15 -2.79
CA GLN A 182 2.11 -16.63 -2.51
C GLN A 182 2.81 -15.81 -1.43
N TRP A 183 2.65 -14.50 -1.43
CA TRP A 183 3.14 -13.66 -0.33
C TRP A 183 2.45 -14.04 0.98
N GLY A 184 1.16 -14.29 0.95
CA GLY A 184 0.41 -14.78 2.10
C GLY A 184 0.94 -16.10 2.64
N ALA A 185 1.21 -17.07 1.76
CA ALA A 185 1.75 -18.36 2.14
C ALA A 185 3.18 -18.29 2.70
N TRP A 186 4.09 -17.58 2.04
CA TRP A 186 5.52 -17.62 2.36
C TRP A 186 6.01 -16.53 3.32
N VAL A 187 5.25 -15.47 3.52
CA VAL A 187 5.62 -14.37 4.41
C VAL A 187 4.64 -14.24 5.57
N ARG A 188 3.35 -14.12 5.27
CA ARG A 188 2.32 -13.87 6.28
C ARG A 188 2.07 -15.08 7.19
N GLN A 189 1.93 -16.28 6.63
CA GLN A 189 1.68 -17.50 7.42
C GLN A 189 2.80 -17.82 8.42
N PRO A 190 4.09 -17.77 8.07
CA PRO A 190 5.16 -17.95 9.06
C PRO A 190 5.13 -16.93 10.20
N LEU A 191 4.77 -15.67 9.93
CA LEU A 191 4.65 -14.65 10.97
C LEU A 191 3.48 -14.93 11.92
N LEU A 192 2.33 -15.31 11.37
CA LEU A 192 1.16 -15.71 12.16
C LEU A 192 1.43 -16.96 13.00
N TRP A 193 2.13 -17.94 12.43
CA TRP A 193 2.56 -19.14 13.14
C TRP A 193 3.47 -18.84 14.34
N LEU A 194 4.30 -17.80 14.26
CA LEU A 194 5.08 -17.28 15.39
C LEU A 194 4.25 -16.51 16.42
N GLY A 195 2.94 -16.32 16.20
CA GLY A 195 2.08 -15.53 17.06
C GLY A 195 2.28 -14.01 16.91
N LEU A 196 2.91 -13.57 15.82
CA LEU A 196 3.07 -12.15 15.52
C LEU A 196 1.76 -11.56 14.97
N PRO A 197 1.53 -10.23 15.13
CA PRO A 197 0.39 -9.56 14.54
C PRO A 197 0.31 -9.76 13.03
N ASP A 198 -0.92 -9.82 12.51
CA ASP A 198 -1.16 -9.97 11.08
C ASP A 198 -0.73 -8.72 10.30
N PRO A 199 0.29 -8.80 9.43
CA PRO A 199 0.73 -7.64 8.66
C PRO A 199 -0.32 -7.11 7.68
N ALA A 200 -1.32 -7.92 7.30
CA ALA A 200 -2.39 -7.52 6.39
C ALA A 200 -3.62 -6.92 7.10
N GLU A 201 -3.67 -6.90 8.43
CA GLU A 201 -4.84 -6.40 9.17
C GLU A 201 -5.19 -4.97 8.80
N ARG A 202 -4.17 -4.10 8.67
CA ARG A 202 -4.35 -2.70 8.27
C ARG A 202 -4.99 -2.54 6.89
N VAL A 203 -4.75 -3.46 5.97
CA VAL A 203 -5.40 -3.43 4.64
C VAL A 203 -6.90 -3.62 4.79
N PHE A 204 -7.33 -4.54 5.63
CA PHE A 204 -8.76 -4.80 5.86
C PHE A 204 -9.45 -3.66 6.60
N GLU A 205 -8.76 -3.02 7.55
CA GLU A 205 -9.23 -1.81 8.22
C GLU A 205 -9.44 -0.66 7.22
N GLN A 206 -8.47 -0.41 6.34
CA GLN A 206 -8.54 0.61 5.31
C GLN A 206 -9.68 0.37 4.31
N LEU A 207 -9.86 -0.87 3.87
CA LEU A 207 -10.97 -1.23 2.99
C LEU A 207 -12.34 -1.08 3.64
N ALA A 208 -12.42 -1.24 4.97
CA ALA A 208 -13.66 -1.01 5.71
C ALA A 208 -14.00 0.48 5.87
N GLN A 209 -12.97 1.34 5.84
CA GLN A 209 -13.07 2.81 5.99
C GLN A 209 -13.03 3.56 4.65
N ASP A 210 -13.24 2.87 3.52
CA ASP A 210 -13.21 3.47 2.19
C ASP A 210 -14.27 4.58 2.08
N PRO A 211 -13.89 5.86 1.87
CA PRO A 211 -14.81 6.98 1.77
C PRO A 211 -15.85 6.82 0.65
N ASP A 212 -15.46 6.22 -0.47
CA ASP A 212 -16.39 5.97 -1.59
C ASP A 212 -17.48 4.97 -1.17
N ARG A 213 -17.11 3.95 -0.41
CA ARG A 213 -18.06 2.97 0.14
C ARG A 213 -18.97 3.60 1.20
N GLU A 214 -18.44 4.46 2.06
CA GLU A 214 -19.22 5.19 3.05
C GLU A 214 -20.22 6.14 2.39
N THR A 215 -19.76 6.90 1.37
CA THR A 215 -20.61 7.80 0.59
C THR A 215 -21.72 7.03 -0.14
N LEU A 216 -21.37 5.92 -0.78
CA LEU A 216 -22.36 5.04 -1.41
C LEU A 216 -23.34 4.47 -0.37
N GLY A 217 -22.88 4.05 0.80
CA GLY A 217 -23.73 3.56 1.87
C GLY A 217 -24.71 4.63 2.36
N ARG A 218 -24.27 5.87 2.54
CA ARG A 218 -25.14 7.01 2.90
C ARG A 218 -26.16 7.29 1.81
N LEU A 219 -25.74 7.29 0.54
CA LEU A 219 -26.62 7.48 -0.60
C LEU A 219 -27.70 6.40 -0.67
N LEU A 220 -27.31 5.12 -0.55
CA LEU A 220 -28.27 4.01 -0.57
C LEU A 220 -29.25 4.05 0.61
N ALA A 221 -28.77 4.41 1.80
CA ALA A 221 -29.63 4.58 2.97
C ALA A 221 -30.62 5.75 2.79
N ALA A 222 -30.17 6.87 2.25
CA ALA A 222 -31.04 8.02 1.93
C ALA A 222 -32.04 7.67 0.83
N TRP A 223 -31.59 6.97 -0.20
CA TRP A 223 -32.45 6.45 -1.28
C TRP A 223 -33.56 5.56 -0.74
N GLN A 224 -33.21 4.59 0.11
CA GLN A 224 -34.18 3.66 0.67
C GLN A 224 -35.22 4.36 1.56
N ARG A 225 -34.84 5.42 2.29
CA ARG A 225 -35.79 6.21 3.10
C ARG A 225 -36.79 6.95 2.22
N VAL A 226 -36.37 7.52 1.08
CA VAL A 226 -37.22 8.30 0.16
C VAL A 226 -38.11 7.37 -0.70
N HIS A 227 -37.52 6.32 -1.26
CA HIS A 227 -38.19 5.48 -2.26
C HIS A 227 -38.62 4.10 -1.74
N GLY A 228 -38.09 3.66 -0.60
CA GLY A 228 -38.31 2.31 -0.06
C GLY A 228 -37.80 1.24 -1.05
N ASN A 229 -38.60 0.19 -1.24
CA ASN A 229 -38.29 -0.88 -2.17
C ASN A 229 -38.89 -0.65 -3.59
N ARG A 230 -39.35 0.57 -3.88
CA ARG A 230 -39.92 0.87 -5.19
C ARG A 230 -38.81 1.19 -6.18
N PRO A 231 -38.88 0.66 -7.41
CA PRO A 231 -37.96 1.09 -8.47
C PRO A 231 -38.14 2.60 -8.71
N ALA A 232 -37.06 3.36 -8.70
CA ALA A 232 -37.06 4.78 -9.00
C ALA A 232 -35.96 5.10 -10.02
N MET A 233 -36.23 6.03 -10.93
CA MET A 233 -35.19 6.50 -11.84
C MET A 233 -34.31 7.53 -11.16
N ILE A 234 -33.04 7.62 -11.58
CA ILE A 234 -32.10 8.63 -11.04
C ILE A 234 -32.65 10.04 -11.11
N ARG A 235 -33.34 10.40 -12.23
CA ARG A 235 -33.97 11.72 -12.38
C ARG A 235 -35.05 12.00 -11.33
N GLU A 236 -35.76 10.99 -10.85
CA GLU A 236 -36.78 11.12 -9.81
C GLU A 236 -36.14 11.35 -8.44
N ALA A 237 -35.02 10.70 -8.18
CA ALA A 237 -34.24 10.92 -6.97
C ALA A 237 -33.61 12.30 -6.94
N VAL A 238 -33.06 12.77 -8.05
CA VAL A 238 -32.54 14.15 -8.17
C VAL A 238 -33.67 15.17 -7.96
N SER A 239 -34.82 15.00 -8.60
CA SER A 239 -35.97 15.87 -8.41
C SER A 239 -36.48 15.86 -6.96
N ALA A 240 -36.55 14.70 -6.33
CA ALA A 240 -36.94 14.59 -4.92
C ALA A 240 -35.94 15.29 -3.98
N ALA A 241 -34.64 15.19 -4.28
CA ALA A 241 -33.59 15.88 -3.53
C ALA A 241 -33.65 17.40 -3.69
N GLU A 242 -34.00 17.92 -4.88
CA GLU A 242 -34.11 19.34 -5.18
C GLU A 242 -35.37 19.98 -4.62
N THR A 243 -36.52 19.31 -4.70
CA THR A 243 -37.83 19.87 -4.38
C THR A 243 -38.36 19.44 -3.01
N GLY A 244 -37.77 18.41 -2.38
CA GLY A 244 -38.21 17.90 -1.09
C GLY A 244 -37.79 18.81 0.07
N PHE A 245 -38.73 19.09 1.00
CA PHE A 245 -38.49 19.85 2.22
C PHE A 245 -38.25 18.97 3.45
N ALA A 246 -38.46 17.68 3.34
CA ALA A 246 -38.26 16.73 4.42
C ALA A 246 -36.75 16.45 4.66
N ASP A 247 -36.40 16.06 5.89
CA ASP A 247 -35.00 15.74 6.26
C ASP A 247 -34.41 14.62 5.40
N GLU A 248 -35.24 13.65 4.94
CA GLU A 248 -34.82 12.58 4.04
C GLU A 248 -34.37 13.12 2.67
N ALA A 249 -35.08 14.11 2.11
CA ALA A 249 -34.72 14.75 0.85
C ALA A 249 -33.44 15.58 0.99
N LYS A 250 -33.24 16.23 2.14
CA LYS A 250 -32.00 16.95 2.46
C LYS A 250 -30.81 16.01 2.53
N ASN A 251 -30.94 14.88 3.22
CA ASN A 251 -29.88 13.84 3.28
C ASN A 251 -29.56 13.27 1.89
N LEU A 252 -30.56 13.07 1.02
CA LEU A 252 -30.35 12.62 -0.35
C LEU A 252 -29.59 13.69 -1.19
N ARG A 253 -29.89 14.96 -1.00
CA ARG A 253 -29.19 16.09 -1.66
C ARG A 253 -27.72 16.17 -1.26
N GLU A 254 -27.40 15.92 0.01
CA GLU A 254 -26.02 15.93 0.51
C GLU A 254 -25.17 14.75 -0.02
N CYS A 255 -25.82 13.71 -0.56
CA CYS A 255 -25.16 12.51 -1.08
C CYS A 255 -25.10 12.46 -2.62
N LEU A 256 -25.89 13.27 -3.33
CA LEU A 256 -25.89 13.40 -4.79
C LEU A 256 -24.95 14.51 -5.26
#